data_5ec56f3d73d21d8cad2ec3dd76c2deaf
#
_entry.id   5ec56f3d73d21d8cad2ec3dd76c2deaf
#
_cell.length_a   1.000
_cell.length_b   1.000
_cell.length_c   1.000
_cell.angle_alpha   90.00
_cell.angle_beta   90.00
_cell.angle_gamma   90.00
#
_symmetry.space_group_name_H-M   'P 1'
#
loop_
_entity.id
_entity.type
_entity.pdbx_description
1 polymer ?
#
loop_
_entity_poly.entity_id
_entity_poly.type
_entity_poly.pdbx_seq_one_letter_code
_entity_poly.pdbx_strand_id
1 'polypeptide(L)'
;MPRTRRLVNGVEKTAYHIMSRTALDGFPFGDVEKDELVKIIKKFSKLFFVEVFGFCIMGNHFHLLIQMFPEHYYNDEEIRKRCKAHYGEDFELSDEQIANYRVKLSSLANYMKEIKQAFSWYYNQRHNRRGTLWGERFKSVMVENGETLIN
;
A
#
# COMPACT_ATOMS: atom_id res chain seq x y z
N MET A 1 -4.47 -24.57 -0.91
CA MET A 1 -4.04 -24.40 0.48
C MET A 1 -4.71 -23.20 1.12
N PRO A 2 -5.19 -23.31 2.35
CA PRO A 2 -5.73 -22.14 3.03
C PRO A 2 -4.63 -21.10 3.22
N ARG A 3 -4.99 -19.83 3.07
CA ARG A 3 -4.03 -18.73 3.30
C ARG A 3 -3.75 -18.62 4.80
N THR A 4 -2.48 -18.52 5.14
CA THR A 4 -2.07 -18.20 6.51
C THR A 4 -2.59 -16.79 6.87
N ARG A 5 -3.19 -16.66 8.04
CA ARG A 5 -3.66 -15.36 8.51
C ARG A 5 -2.47 -14.43 8.71
N ARG A 6 -2.57 -13.22 8.13
CA ARG A 6 -1.52 -12.22 8.32
C ARG A 6 -1.56 -11.69 9.74
N LEU A 7 -0.38 -11.54 10.33
CA LEU A 7 -0.26 -10.87 11.62
C LEU A 7 -0.46 -9.37 11.41
N VAL A 8 -1.44 -8.80 12.09
CA VAL A 8 -1.69 -7.36 12.09
C VAL A 8 -2.01 -6.92 13.51
N ASN A 9 -1.49 -5.74 13.86
CA ASN A 9 -1.81 -5.10 15.11
C ASN A 9 -2.67 -3.86 14.81
N GLY A 10 -3.98 -3.92 15.14
CA GLY A 10 -4.92 -2.82 14.89
C GLY A 10 -5.01 -1.79 16.00
N VAL A 11 -4.27 -1.95 17.09
CA VAL A 11 -4.36 -1.10 18.28
C VAL A 11 -3.28 -0.04 18.33
N GLU A 12 -2.07 -0.35 17.87
CA GLU A 12 -0.91 0.52 17.92
C GLU A 12 -0.30 0.71 16.54
N LYS A 13 0.55 1.75 16.41
CA LYS A 13 1.37 1.86 15.19
C LYS A 13 2.29 0.65 15.09
N THR A 14 2.35 0.07 13.91
CA THR A 14 3.11 -1.15 13.67
C THR A 14 3.93 -1.01 12.39
N ALA A 15 5.20 -1.35 12.48
CA ALA A 15 6.09 -1.36 11.33
C ALA A 15 6.08 -2.73 10.67
N TYR A 16 6.15 -2.71 9.33
CA TYR A 16 6.17 -3.93 8.52
C TYR A 16 7.24 -3.84 7.44
N HIS A 17 7.92 -4.96 7.23
CA HIS A 17 8.70 -5.19 6.03
C HIS A 17 7.83 -5.98 5.06
N ILE A 18 7.62 -5.45 3.87
CA ILE A 18 6.72 -6.01 2.87
C ILE A 18 7.50 -6.35 1.62
N MET A 19 7.16 -7.48 0.99
CA MET A 19 7.69 -7.88 -0.28
C MET A 19 6.57 -8.40 -1.18
N SER A 20 6.61 -8.02 -2.46
CA SER A 20 5.68 -8.52 -3.46
C SER A 20 6.43 -8.79 -4.77
N ARG A 21 6.10 -9.91 -5.42
CA ARG A 21 6.77 -10.39 -6.64
C ARG A 21 5.77 -10.52 -7.78
N THR A 22 6.24 -10.16 -9.00
CA THR A 22 5.45 -10.39 -10.21
C THR A 22 5.39 -11.88 -10.57
N ALA A 23 4.30 -12.26 -11.24
CA ALA A 23 4.13 -13.60 -11.83
C ALA A 23 4.91 -13.76 -13.14
N LEU A 24 5.37 -12.68 -13.74
CA LEU A 24 6.05 -12.70 -15.04
C LEU A 24 7.49 -13.16 -14.89
N ASP A 25 7.97 -13.87 -15.89
CA ASP A 25 9.36 -14.34 -15.94
C ASP A 25 10.33 -13.19 -16.22
N GLY A 26 11.58 -13.37 -15.78
CA GLY A 26 12.63 -12.40 -16.03
C GLY A 26 12.53 -11.16 -15.16
N PHE A 27 12.85 -10.02 -15.74
CA PHE A 27 12.88 -8.73 -15.07
C PHE A 27 11.98 -7.72 -15.79
N PRO A 28 10.65 -7.87 -15.64
CA PRO A 28 9.70 -7.01 -16.37
C PRO A 28 9.67 -5.56 -15.93
N PHE A 29 10.24 -5.21 -14.76
CA PHE A 29 10.26 -3.85 -14.27
C PHE A 29 11.55 -3.14 -14.70
N GLY A 30 11.47 -2.38 -15.79
CA GLY A 30 12.53 -1.47 -16.21
C GLY A 30 12.46 -0.16 -15.44
N ASP A 31 13.30 0.80 -15.81
CA ASP A 31 13.39 2.08 -15.10
C ASP A 31 12.07 2.84 -15.11
N VAL A 32 11.34 2.83 -16.23
CA VAL A 32 10.05 3.52 -16.34
C VAL A 32 9.01 2.89 -15.41
N GLU A 33 8.94 1.57 -15.37
CA GLU A 33 8.03 0.83 -14.51
C GLU A 33 8.36 1.05 -13.02
N LYS A 34 9.65 1.05 -12.67
CA LYS A 34 10.09 1.32 -11.30
C LYS A 34 9.72 2.72 -10.85
N ASP A 35 9.92 3.72 -11.70
CA ASP A 35 9.56 5.11 -11.40
C ASP A 35 8.06 5.26 -11.18
N GLU A 36 7.25 4.60 -12.01
CA GLU A 36 5.79 4.65 -11.86
C GLU A 36 5.33 3.96 -10.57
N LEU A 37 5.93 2.83 -10.21
CA LEU A 37 5.60 2.16 -8.96
C LEU A 37 5.90 3.05 -7.74
N VAL A 38 7.02 3.77 -7.76
CA VAL A 38 7.36 4.75 -6.71
C VAL A 38 6.32 5.85 -6.64
N LYS A 39 5.87 6.38 -7.77
CA LYS A 39 4.81 7.41 -7.81
C LYS A 39 3.51 6.90 -7.21
N ILE A 40 3.13 5.68 -7.54
CA ILE A 40 1.92 5.03 -7.03
C ILE A 40 2.02 4.85 -5.51
N ILE A 41 3.16 4.36 -5.02
CA ILE A 41 3.40 4.20 -3.58
C ILE A 41 3.25 5.54 -2.86
N LYS A 42 3.88 6.59 -3.38
CA LYS A 42 3.80 7.94 -2.81
C LYS A 42 2.37 8.48 -2.81
N LYS A 43 1.65 8.28 -3.90
CA LYS A 43 0.26 8.74 -4.04
C LYS A 43 -0.64 8.12 -2.96
N PHE A 44 -0.61 6.81 -2.81
CA PHE A 44 -1.44 6.12 -1.84
C PHE A 44 -0.95 6.31 -0.40
N SER A 45 0.33 6.62 -0.21
CA SER A 45 0.87 6.92 1.12
C SER A 45 0.34 8.25 1.69
N LYS A 46 -0.13 9.15 0.83
CA LYS A 46 -0.80 10.39 1.26
C LYS A 46 -2.25 10.15 1.68
N LEU A 47 -2.86 9.09 1.18
CA LEU A 47 -4.25 8.75 1.48
C LEU A 47 -4.35 7.83 2.71
N PHE A 48 -3.62 6.73 2.71
CA PHE A 48 -3.66 5.72 3.77
C PHE A 48 -2.93 6.18 5.03
N PHE A 49 -3.25 5.54 6.15
CA PHE A 49 -2.61 5.80 7.43
C PHE A 49 -1.24 5.09 7.49
N VAL A 50 -0.31 5.56 6.69
CA VAL A 50 0.98 4.93 6.49
C VAL A 50 2.10 5.96 6.42
N GLU A 51 3.26 5.58 6.94
CA GLU A 51 4.51 6.29 6.72
C GLU A 51 5.50 5.33 6.07
N VAL A 52 6.11 5.74 4.98
CA VAL A 52 7.10 4.94 4.27
C VAL A 52 8.49 5.32 4.74
N PHE A 53 9.20 4.38 5.37
CA PHE A 53 10.56 4.58 5.82
C PHE A 53 11.58 4.29 4.73
N GLY A 54 11.25 3.39 3.82
CA GLY A 54 12.14 3.03 2.73
C GLY A 54 11.48 2.09 1.74
N PHE A 55 12.09 1.98 0.58
CA PHE A 55 11.65 1.05 -0.46
C PHE A 55 12.84 0.62 -1.31
N CYS A 56 12.69 -0.54 -1.95
CA CYS A 56 13.65 -1.04 -2.91
C CYS A 56 12.87 -1.73 -4.04
N ILE A 57 12.95 -1.18 -5.24
CA ILE A 57 12.25 -1.74 -6.41
C ILE A 57 13.27 -2.49 -7.25
N MET A 58 13.07 -3.80 -7.32
CA MET A 58 13.92 -4.69 -8.12
C MET A 58 13.28 -4.98 -9.48
N GLY A 59 13.97 -5.71 -10.34
CA GLY A 59 13.47 -6.00 -11.69
C GLY A 59 12.20 -6.86 -11.75
N ASN A 60 11.88 -7.61 -10.70
CA ASN A 60 10.73 -8.51 -10.67
C ASN A 60 10.01 -8.56 -9.31
N HIS A 61 10.39 -7.71 -8.37
CA HIS A 61 9.76 -7.63 -7.05
C HIS A 61 10.12 -6.30 -6.39
N PHE A 62 9.43 -5.98 -5.31
CA PHE A 62 9.78 -4.79 -4.52
C PHE A 62 9.65 -5.05 -3.03
N HIS A 63 10.37 -4.25 -2.27
CA HIS A 63 10.33 -4.22 -0.81
C HIS A 63 9.88 -2.85 -0.33
N LEU A 64 9.07 -2.85 0.73
CA LEU A 64 8.69 -1.64 1.45
C LEU A 64 8.99 -1.83 2.93
N LEU A 65 9.47 -0.78 3.56
CA LEU A 65 9.56 -0.68 5.01
C LEU A 65 8.64 0.47 5.41
N ILE A 66 7.52 0.13 6.06
CA ILE A 66 6.46 1.08 6.37
C ILE A 66 6.01 0.97 7.81
N GLN A 67 5.34 2.02 8.28
CA GLN A 67 4.62 2.02 9.54
C GLN A 67 3.15 2.31 9.27
N MET A 68 2.25 1.44 9.75
CA MET A 68 0.81 1.67 9.69
C MET A 68 0.33 2.27 11.00
N PHE A 69 -0.59 3.22 10.92
CA PHE A 69 -1.21 3.85 12.08
C PHE A 69 -2.61 3.25 12.30
N PRO A 70 -3.03 3.10 13.57
CA PRO A 70 -4.32 2.49 13.89
C PRO A 70 -5.50 3.40 13.52
N GLU A 71 -6.70 2.83 13.55
CA GLU A 71 -7.94 3.52 13.18
C GLU A 71 -8.15 4.84 13.92
N HIS A 72 -7.82 4.88 15.20
CA HIS A 72 -8.05 6.04 16.05
C HIS A 72 -7.01 7.16 15.94
N TYR A 73 -5.94 6.93 15.17
CA TYR A 73 -4.80 7.86 15.09
C TYR A 73 -5.17 9.21 14.47
N TYR A 74 -5.97 9.18 13.41
CA TYR A 74 -6.40 10.39 12.72
C TYR A 74 -7.88 10.67 13.01
N ASN A 75 -8.23 11.96 13.15
CA ASN A 75 -9.63 12.37 13.34
C ASN A 75 -10.40 12.40 12.01
N ASP A 76 -11.71 12.61 12.10
CA ASP A 76 -12.59 12.63 10.92
C ASP A 76 -12.22 13.74 9.93
N GLU A 77 -11.80 14.89 10.42
CA GLU A 77 -11.40 16.02 9.60
C GLU A 77 -10.19 15.67 8.73
N GLU A 78 -9.19 14.98 9.31
CA GLU A 78 -8.02 14.52 8.56
C GLU A 78 -8.39 13.51 7.49
N ILE A 79 -9.33 12.60 7.77
CA ILE A 79 -9.83 11.64 6.79
C ILE A 79 -10.49 12.36 5.63
N ARG A 80 -11.35 13.34 5.90
CA ARG A 80 -12.00 14.15 4.86
C ARG A 80 -10.97 14.88 3.99
N LYS A 81 -9.97 15.46 4.62
CA LYS A 81 -8.89 16.16 3.94
C LYS A 81 -8.12 15.26 3.00
N ARG A 82 -7.73 14.07 3.47
CA ARG A 82 -6.99 13.09 2.68
C ARG A 82 -7.80 12.60 1.49
N CYS A 83 -9.07 12.32 1.70
CA CYS A 83 -9.97 11.88 0.64
C CYS A 83 -10.19 12.95 -0.42
N LYS A 84 -10.38 14.20 -0.02
CA LYS A 84 -10.51 15.32 -0.98
C LYS A 84 -9.23 15.52 -1.79
N ALA A 85 -8.07 15.42 -1.14
CA ALA A 85 -6.80 15.54 -1.84
C ALA A 85 -6.58 14.44 -2.87
N HIS A 86 -7.12 13.24 -2.61
CA HIS A 86 -6.95 12.09 -3.48
C HIS A 86 -8.03 11.97 -4.56
N TYR A 87 -9.30 12.14 -4.18
CA TYR A 87 -10.45 11.93 -5.08
C TYR A 87 -10.97 13.20 -5.73
N GLY A 88 -10.62 14.37 -5.20
CA GLY A 88 -11.07 15.68 -5.69
C GLY A 88 -11.82 16.47 -4.64
N GLU A 89 -11.83 17.81 -4.79
CA GLU A 89 -12.45 18.73 -3.84
C GLU A 89 -13.96 18.53 -3.66
N ASP A 90 -14.62 17.98 -4.69
CA ASP A 90 -16.06 17.71 -4.65
C ASP A 90 -16.42 16.41 -3.94
N PHE A 91 -15.40 15.64 -3.54
CA PHE A 91 -15.62 14.37 -2.86
C PHE A 91 -16.04 14.62 -1.41
N GLU A 92 -17.23 14.15 -1.06
CA GLU A 92 -17.80 14.31 0.28
C GLU A 92 -18.17 12.97 0.90
N LEU A 93 -18.02 12.88 2.21
CA LEU A 93 -18.32 11.68 2.99
C LEU A 93 -19.35 11.98 4.06
N SER A 94 -20.38 11.12 4.16
CA SER A 94 -21.26 11.10 5.33
C SER A 94 -20.51 10.55 6.53
N ASP A 95 -21.06 10.72 7.73
CA ASP A 95 -20.45 10.19 8.94
C ASP A 95 -20.31 8.66 8.91
N GLU A 96 -21.28 7.97 8.32
CA GLU A 96 -21.22 6.52 8.13
C GLU A 96 -20.08 6.13 7.15
N GLN A 97 -19.95 6.86 6.07
CA GLN A 97 -18.87 6.62 5.09
C GLN A 97 -17.49 6.89 5.69
N ILE A 98 -17.36 7.89 6.57
CA ILE A 98 -16.10 8.15 7.27
C ILE A 98 -15.68 6.94 8.11
N ALA A 99 -16.62 6.32 8.81
CA ALA A 99 -16.31 5.13 9.62
C ALA A 99 -15.76 4.00 8.72
N ASN A 100 -16.34 3.81 7.54
CA ASN A 100 -15.87 2.82 6.57
C ASN A 100 -14.48 3.16 6.03
N TYR A 101 -14.24 4.42 5.69
CA TYR A 101 -12.92 4.87 5.21
C TYR A 101 -11.86 4.77 6.28
N ARG A 102 -12.22 5.02 7.54
CA ARG A 102 -11.30 4.86 8.67
C ARG A 102 -10.77 3.42 8.75
N VAL A 103 -11.64 2.44 8.63
CA VAL A 103 -11.26 1.03 8.61
C VAL A 103 -10.39 0.72 7.37
N LYS A 104 -10.82 1.18 6.21
CA LYS A 104 -10.09 0.96 4.95
C LYS A 104 -8.68 1.54 4.98
N LEU A 105 -8.57 2.81 5.39
CA LEU A 105 -7.31 3.55 5.30
C LEU A 105 -6.28 3.12 6.35
N SER A 106 -6.71 2.45 7.40
CA SER A 106 -5.81 1.87 8.40
C SER A 106 -5.39 0.43 8.09
N SER A 107 -5.89 -0.14 6.98
CA SER A 107 -5.67 -1.54 6.61
C SER A 107 -4.46 -1.71 5.70
N LEU A 108 -3.47 -2.47 6.17
CA LEU A 108 -2.32 -2.87 5.36
C LEU A 108 -2.74 -3.61 4.09
N ALA A 109 -3.70 -4.52 4.20
CA ALA A 109 -4.19 -5.29 3.06
C ALA A 109 -4.79 -4.39 1.98
N ASN A 110 -5.58 -3.39 2.38
CA ASN A 110 -6.17 -2.44 1.44
C ASN A 110 -5.13 -1.52 0.81
N TYR A 111 -4.15 -1.07 1.58
CA TYR A 111 -3.03 -0.27 1.07
C TYR A 111 -2.29 -1.02 -0.05
N MET A 112 -1.89 -2.26 0.23
CA MET A 112 -1.19 -3.07 -0.76
C MET A 112 -2.05 -3.42 -1.97
N LYS A 113 -3.34 -3.68 -1.75
CA LYS A 113 -4.29 -3.95 -2.84
C LYS A 113 -4.37 -2.78 -3.81
N GLU A 114 -4.52 -1.57 -3.31
CA GLU A 114 -4.62 -0.36 -4.15
C GLU A 114 -3.34 -0.13 -4.96
N ILE A 115 -2.18 -0.28 -4.33
CA ILE A 115 -0.89 -0.14 -5.01
C ILE A 115 -0.75 -1.18 -6.13
N LYS A 116 -1.03 -2.44 -5.82
CA LYS A 116 -0.86 -3.53 -6.77
C LYS A 116 -1.85 -3.45 -7.93
N GLN A 117 -3.10 -3.07 -7.67
CA GLN A 117 -4.09 -2.87 -8.73
C GLN A 117 -3.74 -1.71 -9.64
N ALA A 118 -3.35 -0.57 -9.07
CA ALA A 118 -2.99 0.60 -9.85
C ALA A 118 -1.78 0.33 -10.74
N PHE A 119 -0.76 -0.34 -10.21
CA PHE A 119 0.43 -0.68 -10.98
C PHE A 119 0.14 -1.74 -12.05
N SER A 120 -0.67 -2.75 -11.74
CA SER A 120 -1.10 -3.77 -12.70
C SER A 120 -1.82 -3.13 -13.89
N TRP A 121 -2.75 -2.22 -13.61
CA TRP A 121 -3.46 -1.48 -14.66
C TRP A 121 -2.49 -0.70 -15.55
N TYR A 122 -1.59 0.07 -14.93
CA TYR A 122 -0.57 0.84 -15.64
C TYR A 122 0.31 -0.05 -16.53
N TYR A 123 0.84 -1.13 -15.96
CA TYR A 123 1.73 -2.05 -16.66
C TYR A 123 1.02 -2.70 -17.84
N ASN A 124 -0.19 -3.19 -17.65
CA ASN A 124 -0.98 -3.83 -18.71
C ASN A 124 -1.32 -2.88 -19.84
N GLN A 125 -1.65 -1.63 -19.52
CA GLN A 125 -1.90 -0.60 -20.55
C GLN A 125 -0.62 -0.31 -21.35
N ARG A 126 0.49 -0.13 -20.66
CA ARG A 126 1.76 0.19 -21.31
C ARG A 126 2.26 -0.93 -22.21
N HIS A 127 2.09 -2.17 -21.82
CA HIS A 127 2.60 -3.34 -22.55
C HIS A 127 1.54 -4.07 -23.35
N ASN A 128 0.36 -3.48 -23.49
CA ASN A 128 -0.76 -4.05 -24.26
C ASN A 128 -1.03 -5.51 -23.88
N ARG A 129 -1.11 -5.78 -22.58
CA ARG A 129 -1.37 -7.11 -22.05
C ARG A 129 -2.58 -7.13 -21.13
N ARG A 130 -3.10 -8.33 -20.86
CA ARG A 130 -4.21 -8.57 -19.96
C ARG A 130 -3.81 -9.62 -18.93
N GLY A 131 -4.55 -9.66 -17.83
CA GLY A 131 -4.40 -10.71 -16.83
C GLY A 131 -3.50 -10.33 -15.68
N THR A 132 -3.22 -11.32 -14.86
CA THR A 132 -2.52 -11.16 -13.59
C THR A 132 -1.07 -10.75 -13.79
N LEU A 133 -0.67 -9.68 -13.11
CA LEU A 133 0.72 -9.25 -13.05
C LEU A 133 1.44 -9.84 -11.84
N TRP A 134 0.74 -9.91 -10.71
CA TRP A 134 1.33 -10.32 -9.44
C TRP A 134 1.20 -11.83 -9.24
N GLY A 135 2.27 -12.46 -8.74
CA GLY A 135 2.32 -13.91 -8.58
C GLY A 135 1.54 -14.39 -7.38
N GLU A 136 1.94 -13.94 -6.23
CA GLU A 136 1.36 -14.33 -4.95
C GLU A 136 0.86 -13.11 -4.19
N ARG A 137 0.10 -13.39 -3.13
CA ARG A 137 -0.20 -12.39 -2.12
C ARG A 137 1.12 -11.83 -1.57
N PHE A 138 1.18 -10.53 -1.30
CA PHE A 138 2.38 -9.96 -0.71
C PHE A 138 2.73 -10.61 0.63
N LYS A 139 4.02 -10.64 0.94
CA LYS A 139 4.55 -11.13 2.22
C LYS A 139 4.81 -9.94 3.14
N SER A 140 4.53 -10.11 4.41
CA SER A 140 4.80 -9.08 5.41
C SER A 140 5.37 -9.68 6.68
N VAL A 141 6.36 -9.01 7.23
CA VAL A 141 6.96 -9.35 8.52
C VAL A 141 6.80 -8.14 9.42
N MET A 142 6.23 -8.36 10.60
CA MET A 142 6.09 -7.32 11.60
C MET A 142 7.44 -7.03 12.23
N VAL A 143 7.82 -5.74 12.31
CA VAL A 143 9.01 -5.28 13.00
C VAL A 143 8.60 -4.85 14.41
N GLU A 144 9.23 -5.39 15.44
CA GLU A 144 8.74 -5.30 16.82
C GLU A 144 8.61 -3.88 17.39
N ASN A 145 9.55 -2.99 17.07
CA ASN A 145 9.48 -1.60 17.54
C ASN A 145 10.30 -0.66 16.67
N GLY A 146 10.11 0.65 16.85
CA GLY A 146 10.82 1.67 16.10
C GLY A 146 12.33 1.69 16.34
N GLU A 147 12.80 1.20 17.46
CA GLU A 147 14.24 1.13 17.77
C GLU A 147 14.94 0.14 16.83
N THR A 148 14.27 -0.93 16.46
CA THR A 148 14.80 -1.92 15.52
C THR A 148 15.03 -1.30 14.14
N LEU A 149 14.25 -0.28 13.76
CA LEU A 149 14.37 0.38 12.46
C LEU A 149 15.52 1.39 12.41
N ILE A 150 15.97 1.88 13.55
CA ILE A 150 17.02 2.89 13.67
C ILE A 150 18.40 2.26 13.76
N ASN A 151 18.46 1.07 14.28
CA ASN A 151 19.68 0.29 14.44
C ASN A 151 19.94 -0.59 13.21
#